data_de23baf94ad25a4caa24d774ed4e889f
#
_entry.id   de23baf94ad25a4caa24d774ed4e889f
#
_cell.length_a   1.000
_cell.length_b   1.000
_cell.length_c   1.000
_cell.angle_alpha   90.00
_cell.angle_beta   90.00
_cell.angle_gamma   90.00
#
_symmetry.space_group_name_H-M   'P 1'
#
loop_
_entity.id
_entity.type
_entity.pdbx_description
1 polymer ?
#
loop_
_entity_poly.entity_id
_entity_poly.type
_entity_poly.pdbx_seq_one_letter_code
_entity_poly.pdbx_strand_id
1 'polypeptide(L)'
;MQNNFDNVSQFQTQSTSVATHKVLSQTYALLGVSLFPTVIGALMGMAMNWGWAAGLGIMFPILMIASLFGMFYLIRANRNSSLGVVFLMILTFLMGLLLGPILQMAFSFSNGEQIVSLAAGGTGTIFLVLASIGANAKRD
;
A
#
# COMPACT_ATOMS: atom_id res chain seq x y z
N MET A 1 -18.46 5.60 -46.82
CA MET A 1 -17.33 4.79 -46.25
C MET A 1 -16.64 5.47 -45.08
N GLN A 2 -16.48 6.78 -45.01
CA GLN A 2 -15.87 7.52 -43.91
C GLN A 2 -16.60 7.37 -42.56
N ASN A 3 -17.93 7.37 -42.56
CA ASN A 3 -18.74 7.31 -41.33
C ASN A 3 -18.58 6.00 -40.52
N ASN A 4 -18.16 4.91 -41.19
CA ASN A 4 -17.93 3.63 -40.50
C ASN A 4 -16.60 3.62 -39.71
N PHE A 5 -15.57 4.30 -40.22
CA PHE A 5 -14.28 4.39 -39.53
C PHE A 5 -14.36 5.30 -38.31
N ASP A 6 -15.12 6.39 -38.38
CA ASP A 6 -15.32 7.31 -37.26
C ASP A 6 -16.12 6.63 -36.12
N ASN A 7 -17.11 5.83 -36.44
CA ASN A 7 -17.86 5.06 -35.45
C ASN A 7 -16.99 4.01 -34.76
N VAL A 8 -16.18 3.25 -35.51
CA VAL A 8 -15.28 2.24 -34.95
C VAL A 8 -14.23 2.86 -34.04
N SER A 9 -13.67 4.00 -34.42
CA SER A 9 -12.69 4.70 -33.58
C SER A 9 -13.31 5.25 -32.29
N GLN A 10 -14.53 5.75 -32.32
CA GLN A 10 -15.27 6.19 -31.13
C GLN A 10 -15.61 5.04 -30.19
N PHE A 11 -16.04 3.88 -30.71
CA PHE A 11 -16.30 2.70 -29.89
C PHE A 11 -15.04 2.16 -29.24
N GLN A 12 -13.91 2.16 -29.94
CA GLN A 12 -12.63 1.75 -29.37
C GLN A 12 -12.14 2.71 -28.27
N THR A 13 -12.28 4.00 -28.48
CA THR A 13 -11.88 5.00 -27.48
C THR A 13 -12.76 4.93 -26.23
N GLN A 14 -14.07 4.74 -26.40
CA GLN A 14 -14.99 4.57 -25.26
C GLN A 14 -14.73 3.28 -24.46
N SER A 15 -14.52 2.17 -25.14
CA SER A 15 -14.24 0.90 -24.45
C SER A 15 -12.92 0.93 -23.68
N THR A 16 -11.89 1.57 -24.22
CA THR A 16 -10.59 1.72 -23.55
C THR A 16 -10.71 2.63 -22.31
N SER A 17 -11.44 3.75 -22.41
CA SER A 17 -11.63 4.66 -21.26
C SER A 17 -12.42 4.01 -20.12
N VAL A 18 -13.49 3.28 -20.41
CA VAL A 18 -14.30 2.56 -19.40
C VAL A 18 -13.50 1.46 -18.72
N ALA A 19 -12.69 0.70 -19.47
CA ALA A 19 -11.82 -0.33 -18.92
C ALA A 19 -10.75 0.28 -17.99
N THR A 20 -10.13 1.37 -18.40
CA THR A 20 -9.11 2.08 -17.60
C THR A 20 -9.69 2.61 -16.29
N HIS A 21 -10.89 3.20 -16.30
CA HIS A 21 -11.56 3.67 -15.09
C HIS A 21 -11.90 2.55 -14.10
N LYS A 22 -12.37 1.41 -14.59
CA LYS A 22 -12.67 0.25 -13.75
C LYS A 22 -11.40 -0.28 -13.08
N VAL A 23 -10.29 -0.37 -13.82
CA VAL A 23 -9.00 -0.81 -13.30
C VAL A 23 -8.46 0.19 -12.25
N LEU A 24 -8.51 1.49 -12.51
CA LEU A 24 -8.07 2.52 -11.56
C LEU A 24 -8.89 2.47 -10.27
N SER A 25 -10.21 2.41 -10.35
CA SER A 25 -11.08 2.32 -9.16
C SER A 25 -10.79 1.07 -8.34
N GLN A 26 -10.59 -0.08 -8.98
CA GLN A 26 -10.23 -1.33 -8.29
C GLN A 26 -8.85 -1.25 -7.65
N THR A 27 -7.89 -0.61 -8.32
CA THR A 27 -6.53 -0.43 -7.80
C THR A 27 -6.54 0.46 -6.55
N TYR A 28 -7.26 1.57 -6.56
CA TYR A 28 -7.40 2.45 -5.40
C TYR A 28 -8.13 1.78 -4.23
N ALA A 29 -9.18 1.00 -4.52
CA ALA A 29 -9.88 0.23 -3.50
C ALA A 29 -8.96 -0.81 -2.85
N LEU A 30 -8.19 -1.55 -3.66
CA LEU A 30 -7.24 -2.55 -3.17
C LEU A 30 -6.12 -1.88 -2.35
N LEU A 31 -5.62 -0.73 -2.81
CA LEU A 31 -4.63 0.06 -2.08
C LEU A 31 -5.18 0.52 -0.72
N GLY A 32 -6.41 1.05 -0.69
CA GLY A 32 -7.07 1.45 0.55
C GLY A 32 -7.24 0.28 1.52
N VAL A 33 -7.71 -0.86 1.03
CA VAL A 33 -7.88 -2.09 1.85
C VAL A 33 -6.52 -2.60 2.36
N SER A 34 -5.45 -2.50 1.58
CA SER A 34 -4.11 -2.94 2.01
C SER A 34 -3.48 -2.05 3.09
N LEU A 35 -3.97 -0.82 3.28
CA LEU A 35 -3.52 0.04 4.37
C LEU A 35 -4.00 -0.45 5.75
N PHE A 36 -5.16 -1.11 5.84
CA PHE A 36 -5.67 -1.64 7.11
C PHE A 36 -4.70 -2.61 7.79
N PRO A 37 -4.24 -3.68 7.13
CA PRO A 37 -3.24 -4.57 7.71
C PRO A 37 -1.95 -3.85 8.11
N THR A 38 -1.53 -2.85 7.35
CA THR A 38 -0.33 -2.05 7.64
C THR A 38 -0.49 -1.27 8.94
N VAL A 39 -1.64 -0.62 9.16
CA VAL A 39 -1.91 0.12 10.39
C VAL A 39 -1.97 -0.82 11.59
N ILE A 40 -2.65 -1.95 11.47
CA ILE A 40 -2.72 -2.96 12.54
C ILE A 40 -1.31 -3.50 12.85
N GLY A 41 -0.52 -3.80 11.82
CA GLY A 41 0.87 -4.24 11.97
C GLY A 41 1.73 -3.19 12.68
N ALA A 42 1.59 -1.91 12.34
CA ALA A 42 2.33 -0.82 12.97
C ALA A 42 1.96 -0.66 14.46
N LEU A 43 0.68 -0.73 14.80
CA LEU A 43 0.21 -0.66 16.20
C LEU A 43 0.72 -1.86 17.01
N MET A 44 0.64 -3.06 16.46
CA MET A 44 1.20 -4.25 17.09
C MET A 44 2.72 -4.15 17.24
N GLY A 45 3.41 -3.68 16.19
CA GLY A 45 4.85 -3.46 16.22
C GLY A 45 5.29 -2.46 17.27
N MET A 46 4.50 -1.40 17.51
CA MET A 46 4.75 -0.45 18.60
C MET A 46 4.53 -1.08 20.00
N ALA A 47 3.55 -1.96 20.13
CA ALA A 47 3.24 -2.63 21.39
C ALA A 47 4.27 -3.73 21.76
N MET A 48 5.00 -4.23 20.77
CA MET A 48 6.03 -5.27 20.98
C MET A 48 7.28 -4.70 21.63
N ASN A 49 7.85 -5.48 22.55
CA ASN A 49 9.17 -5.16 23.09
C ASN A 49 10.26 -5.68 22.15
N TRP A 50 10.97 -4.76 21.48
CA TRP A 50 12.04 -5.08 20.53
C TRP A 50 13.41 -5.29 21.17
N GLY A 51 13.50 -5.37 22.51
CA GLY A 51 14.76 -5.59 23.23
C GLY A 51 15.53 -6.84 22.78
N TRP A 52 14.81 -7.90 22.41
CA TRP A 52 15.40 -9.13 21.85
C TRP A 52 16.05 -8.91 20.47
N ALA A 53 15.52 -7.97 19.68
CA ALA A 53 16.07 -7.61 18.37
C ALA A 53 17.43 -6.93 18.49
N ALA A 54 17.64 -6.14 19.56
CA ALA A 54 18.93 -5.53 19.86
C ALA A 54 20.02 -6.58 20.14
N GLY A 55 19.64 -7.73 20.72
CA GLY A 55 20.54 -8.85 20.93
C GLY A 55 21.03 -9.54 19.64
N LEU A 56 20.26 -9.45 18.56
CA LEU A 56 20.64 -9.98 17.25
C LEU A 56 21.55 -9.03 16.45
N GLY A 57 21.70 -7.79 16.88
CA GLY A 57 22.54 -6.80 16.21
C GLY A 57 22.25 -6.67 14.72
N ILE A 58 23.27 -6.77 13.88
CA ILE A 58 23.18 -6.63 12.43
C ILE A 58 22.40 -7.79 11.74
N MET A 59 22.27 -8.93 12.41
CA MET A 59 21.50 -10.06 11.86
C MET A 59 20.01 -9.77 11.75
N PHE A 60 19.47 -8.93 12.65
CA PHE A 60 18.06 -8.57 12.64
C PHE A 60 17.62 -7.86 11.34
N PRO A 61 18.26 -6.76 10.91
CA PRO A 61 17.89 -6.12 9.65
C PRO A 61 18.11 -7.01 8.42
N ILE A 62 19.14 -7.86 8.42
CA ILE A 62 19.37 -8.79 7.33
C ILE A 62 18.24 -9.82 7.23
N LEU A 63 17.81 -10.38 8.35
CA LEU A 63 16.69 -11.32 8.39
C LEU A 63 15.39 -10.68 7.93
N MET A 64 15.16 -9.42 8.29
CA MET A 64 14.00 -8.65 7.88
C MET A 64 13.97 -8.41 6.38
N ILE A 65 15.08 -7.98 5.79
CA ILE A 65 15.22 -7.80 4.36
C ILE A 65 15.01 -9.13 3.63
N ALA A 66 15.60 -10.21 4.12
CA ALA A 66 15.44 -11.55 3.54
C ALA A 66 13.96 -12.01 3.57
N SER A 67 13.23 -11.75 4.66
CA SER A 67 11.81 -12.08 4.77
C SER A 67 10.94 -11.31 3.78
N LEU A 68 11.25 -10.03 3.53
CA LEU A 68 10.56 -9.22 2.53
C LEU A 68 10.79 -9.77 1.11
N PHE A 69 12.03 -10.09 0.75
CA PHE A 69 12.34 -10.68 -0.55
C PHE A 69 11.67 -12.05 -0.73
N GLY A 70 11.66 -12.88 0.31
CA GLY A 70 10.94 -14.16 0.32
C GLY A 70 9.44 -13.98 0.06
N MET A 71 8.84 -12.97 0.67
CA MET A 71 7.43 -12.66 0.50
C MET A 71 7.12 -12.14 -0.92
N PHE A 72 7.98 -11.29 -1.49
CA PHE A 72 7.87 -10.87 -2.89
C PHE A 72 7.95 -12.05 -3.85
N TYR A 73 8.83 -12.99 -3.58
CA TYR A 73 8.93 -14.22 -4.38
C TYR A 73 7.63 -15.05 -4.32
N LEU A 74 7.05 -15.22 -3.12
CA LEU A 74 5.79 -15.94 -2.92
C LEU A 74 4.61 -15.26 -3.65
N ILE A 75 4.50 -13.94 -3.57
CA ILE A 75 3.49 -13.16 -4.28
C ILE A 75 3.62 -13.38 -5.79
N ARG A 76 4.86 -13.29 -6.29
CA ARG A 76 5.14 -13.47 -7.72
C ARG A 76 4.82 -14.89 -8.22
N ALA A 77 5.10 -15.90 -7.40
CA ALA A 77 4.80 -17.31 -7.72
C ALA A 77 3.28 -17.57 -7.76
N ASN A 78 2.51 -16.87 -6.93
CA ASN A 78 1.05 -17.07 -6.80
C ASN A 78 0.21 -15.92 -7.40
N ARG A 79 0.77 -15.11 -8.30
CA ARG A 79 0.10 -13.94 -8.87
C ARG A 79 -1.21 -14.23 -9.61
N ASN A 80 -1.39 -15.46 -10.10
CA ASN A 80 -2.58 -15.89 -10.83
C ASN A 80 -3.66 -16.51 -9.93
N SER A 81 -3.43 -16.52 -8.61
CA SER A 81 -4.34 -17.11 -7.63
C SER A 81 -4.81 -16.05 -6.63
N SER A 82 -5.96 -16.26 -6.01
CA SER A 82 -6.44 -15.47 -4.86
C SER A 82 -5.45 -15.45 -3.70
N LEU A 83 -4.56 -16.44 -3.62
CA LEU A 83 -3.47 -16.50 -2.65
C LEU A 83 -2.48 -15.33 -2.79
N GLY A 84 -2.30 -14.79 -4.00
CA GLY A 84 -1.48 -13.62 -4.22
C GLY A 84 -1.95 -12.39 -3.43
N VAL A 85 -3.28 -12.19 -3.34
CA VAL A 85 -3.88 -11.10 -2.54
C VAL A 85 -3.67 -11.34 -1.04
N VAL A 86 -3.79 -12.58 -0.58
CA VAL A 86 -3.55 -12.94 0.82
C VAL A 86 -2.08 -12.68 1.19
N PHE A 87 -1.14 -13.10 0.36
CA PHE A 87 0.29 -12.82 0.56
C PHE A 87 0.59 -11.31 0.53
N LEU A 88 -0.10 -10.56 -0.32
CA LEU A 88 0.02 -9.10 -0.32
C LEU A 88 -0.42 -8.49 1.01
N MET A 89 -1.55 -8.95 1.57
CA MET A 89 -2.04 -8.49 2.88
C MET A 89 -1.06 -8.84 4.01
N ILE A 90 -0.49 -10.03 3.99
CA ILE A 90 0.54 -10.44 4.96
C ILE A 90 1.79 -9.57 4.80
N LEU A 91 2.21 -9.27 3.57
CA LEU A 91 3.35 -8.40 3.31
C LEU A 91 3.13 -7.00 3.87
N THR A 92 1.95 -6.40 3.61
CA THR A 92 1.62 -5.06 4.12
C THR A 92 1.54 -5.02 5.64
N PHE A 93 1.04 -6.10 6.27
CA PHE A 93 1.05 -6.25 7.72
C PHE A 93 2.48 -6.33 8.27
N LEU A 94 3.36 -7.14 7.66
CA LEU A 94 4.78 -7.23 8.03
C LEU A 94 5.50 -5.89 7.88
N MET A 95 5.22 -5.16 6.79
CA MET A 95 5.75 -3.81 6.58
C MET A 95 5.31 -2.87 7.71
N GLY A 96 4.04 -2.93 8.11
CA GLY A 96 3.53 -2.20 9.26
C GLY A 96 4.25 -2.57 10.55
N LEU A 97 4.42 -3.87 10.81
CA LEU A 97 5.10 -4.37 12.00
C LEU A 97 6.54 -3.86 12.10
N LEU A 98 7.26 -3.83 10.97
CA LEU A 98 8.62 -3.30 10.88
C LEU A 98 8.71 -1.79 11.13
N LEU A 99 7.62 -1.08 10.90
CA LEU A 99 7.53 0.35 11.22
C LEU A 99 7.49 0.60 12.72
N GLY A 100 7.11 -0.41 13.52
CA GLY A 100 6.98 -0.30 14.99
C GLY A 100 8.23 0.23 15.69
N PRO A 101 9.43 -0.35 15.50
CA PRO A 101 10.66 0.15 16.11
C PRO A 101 11.00 1.59 15.72
N ILE A 102 10.74 1.95 14.46
CA ILE A 102 10.97 3.31 13.94
C ILE A 102 10.02 4.30 14.61
N LEU A 103 8.75 3.92 14.76
CA LEU A 103 7.75 4.73 15.45
C LEU A 103 8.08 4.87 16.95
N GLN A 104 8.50 3.80 17.62
CA GLN A 104 8.95 3.88 19.02
C GLN A 104 10.10 4.88 19.18
N MET A 105 11.08 4.83 18.27
CA MET A 105 12.18 5.80 18.26
C MET A 105 11.67 7.22 17.99
N ALA A 106 10.77 7.40 17.02
CA ALA A 106 10.20 8.72 16.71
C ALA A 106 9.44 9.30 17.90
N PHE A 107 8.65 8.51 18.62
CA PHE A 107 7.92 8.95 19.81
C PHE A 107 8.81 9.21 21.01
N SER A 108 10.04 8.73 21.04
CA SER A 108 11.00 9.04 22.09
C SER A 108 11.56 10.49 22.05
N PHE A 109 11.40 11.19 20.92
CA PHE A 109 11.75 12.59 20.79
C PHE A 109 10.69 13.51 21.44
N SER A 110 11.12 14.64 21.99
CA SER A 110 10.23 15.58 22.71
C SER A 110 8.99 16.04 21.92
N ASN A 111 9.08 16.11 20.58
CA ASN A 111 7.99 16.49 19.68
C ASN A 111 7.59 15.35 18.73
N GLY A 112 7.96 14.11 19.05
CA GLY A 112 7.79 12.96 18.18
C GLY A 112 6.34 12.70 17.82
N GLU A 113 5.44 12.82 18.79
CA GLU A 113 3.99 12.64 18.60
C GLU A 113 3.41 13.66 17.60
N GLN A 114 3.82 14.92 17.69
CA GLN A 114 3.37 15.96 16.75
C GLN A 114 3.91 15.73 15.33
N ILE A 115 5.17 15.34 15.22
CA ILE A 115 5.81 15.08 13.92
C ILE A 115 5.13 13.89 13.23
N VAL A 116 4.91 12.79 13.94
CA VAL A 116 4.27 11.59 13.40
C VAL A 116 2.81 11.88 13.02
N SER A 117 2.07 12.58 13.86
CA SER A 117 0.67 12.96 13.61
C SER A 117 0.55 13.88 12.39
N LEU A 118 1.44 14.85 12.26
CA LEU A 118 1.47 15.79 11.14
C LEU A 118 1.83 15.07 9.84
N ALA A 119 2.81 14.17 9.87
CA ALA A 119 3.22 13.38 8.71
C ALA A 119 2.11 12.42 8.26
N ALA A 120 1.50 11.69 9.20
CA ALA A 120 0.41 10.77 8.92
C ALA A 120 -0.84 11.50 8.43
N GLY A 121 -1.23 12.59 9.09
CA GLY A 121 -2.37 13.42 8.70
C GLY A 121 -2.17 14.07 7.34
N GLY A 122 -0.98 14.62 7.07
CA GLY A 122 -0.63 15.21 5.78
C GLY A 122 -0.67 14.17 4.65
N THR A 123 -0.06 13.02 4.85
CA THR A 123 -0.09 11.92 3.87
C THR A 123 -1.50 11.41 3.64
N GLY A 124 -2.28 11.22 4.70
CA GLY A 124 -3.68 10.79 4.60
C GLY A 124 -4.55 11.79 3.84
N THR A 125 -4.37 13.09 4.11
CA THR A 125 -5.10 14.15 3.40
C THR A 125 -4.77 14.17 1.91
N ILE A 126 -3.48 14.10 1.54
CA ILE A 126 -3.04 14.03 0.15
C ILE A 126 -3.62 12.80 -0.53
N PHE A 127 -3.59 11.64 0.14
CA PHE A 127 -4.15 10.41 -0.38
C PHE A 127 -5.65 10.53 -0.66
N LEU A 128 -6.43 11.10 0.28
CA LEU A 128 -7.86 11.31 0.11
C LEU A 128 -8.17 12.28 -1.04
N VAL A 129 -7.40 13.36 -1.17
CA VAL A 129 -7.56 14.31 -2.28
C VAL A 129 -7.29 13.62 -3.61
N LEU A 130 -6.18 12.90 -3.74
CA LEU A 130 -5.84 12.18 -4.97
C LEU A 130 -6.86 11.07 -5.28
N ALA A 131 -7.33 10.34 -4.28
CA ALA A 131 -8.37 9.33 -4.44
C ALA A 131 -9.69 9.94 -4.90
N SER A 132 -10.08 11.11 -4.36
CA SER A 132 -11.29 11.82 -4.77
C SER A 132 -11.20 12.36 -6.21
N ILE A 133 -10.03 12.87 -6.60
CA ILE A 133 -9.77 13.30 -7.98
C ILE A 133 -9.82 12.09 -8.92
N GLY A 134 -9.18 10.98 -8.57
CA GLY A 134 -9.23 9.74 -9.34
C GLY A 134 -10.64 9.17 -9.50
N ALA A 135 -11.47 9.28 -8.46
CA ALA A 135 -12.87 8.85 -8.49
C ALA A 135 -13.75 9.79 -9.33
N ASN A 136 -13.46 11.12 -9.32
CA ASN A 136 -14.22 12.14 -10.05
C ASN A 136 -13.73 12.38 -11.48
N ALA A 137 -12.57 11.89 -11.87
CA ALA A 137 -12.05 11.96 -13.25
C ALA A 137 -12.97 11.29 -14.29
N LYS A 138 -14.13 10.80 -13.85
CA LYS A 138 -15.20 10.19 -14.65
C LYS A 138 -16.00 11.19 -15.49
N ARG A 139 -15.71 12.49 -15.39
CA ARG A 139 -16.60 13.54 -15.95
C ARG A 139 -16.11 14.22 -17.23
N ASP A 140 -14.94 13.89 -17.68
CA ASP A 140 -14.41 14.35 -18.96
C ASP A 140 -13.90 13.15 -19.76
#